data_761435860da85a8353e3cfe57aad2ea3
#
_entry.id   761435860da85a8353e3cfe57aad2ea3
#
_cell.length_a   1.000
_cell.length_b   1.000
_cell.length_c   1.000
_cell.angle_alpha   90.00
_cell.angle_beta   90.00
_cell.angle_gamma   90.00
#
_symmetry.space_group_name_H-M   'P 1'
#
loop_
_entity.id
_entity.type
_entity.pdbx_description
1 polymer ?
#
loop_
_entity_poly.entity_id
_entity_poly.type
_entity_poly.pdbx_seq_one_letter_code
_entity_poly.pdbx_strand_id
1 'polypeptide(L)'
;MNKFLLVLFSFFLILNCENKKRYDNNATPFQKEMNEFFKDASISPLKEKDLKNFEGLDFFDFDSSYVVKAKLIRTPDEKSFKMKTTTDRLPEYVKYGDVSFELFGKSYSLNIYRNLDIVNKEGYEDYLFLPFLDDTNGVESYGGGRYIDFDVPIDNYLIIDFNTAYNPYCTYNEKYSCPIVPRENYLPLEIKAGIKAFAKN
;
A
#
# COMPACT_ATOMS: atom_id res chain seq x y z
N MET A 1 53.04 -31.15 42.05
CA MET A 1 52.43 -29.81 41.92
C MET A 1 51.77 -29.74 40.55
N ASN A 2 50.51 -30.18 40.46
CA ASN A 2 49.75 -30.22 39.24
C ASN A 2 48.94 -28.91 39.09
N LYS A 3 49.26 -28.15 38.07
CA LYS A 3 48.45 -26.98 37.68
C LYS A 3 47.32 -27.43 36.75
N PHE A 4 46.10 -27.47 37.26
CA PHE A 4 44.89 -27.65 36.49
C PHE A 4 44.59 -26.35 35.75
N LEU A 5 44.68 -26.42 34.41
CA LEU A 5 44.29 -25.32 33.53
C LEU A 5 42.78 -25.47 33.22
N LEU A 6 41.96 -24.67 33.82
CA LEU A 6 40.53 -24.60 33.59
C LEU A 6 40.28 -23.76 32.28
N VAL A 7 40.00 -24.45 31.17
CA VAL A 7 39.55 -23.80 29.94
C VAL A 7 38.06 -23.58 30.03
N LEU A 8 37.66 -22.32 30.27
CA LEU A 8 36.27 -21.89 30.18
C LEU A 8 35.86 -21.81 28.72
N PHE A 9 35.10 -22.79 28.25
CA PHE A 9 34.51 -22.75 26.90
C PHE A 9 33.23 -21.92 26.95
N SER A 10 33.36 -20.63 26.61
CA SER A 10 32.22 -19.71 26.49
C SER A 10 31.41 -20.09 25.26
N PHE A 11 30.27 -20.77 25.45
CA PHE A 11 29.33 -21.11 24.42
C PHE A 11 28.48 -19.86 24.11
N PHE A 12 28.90 -19.11 23.06
CA PHE A 12 28.10 -18.02 22.52
C PHE A 12 26.90 -18.63 21.80
N LEU A 13 25.74 -18.70 22.47
CA LEU A 13 24.46 -18.95 21.83
C LEU A 13 24.13 -17.73 20.97
N ILE A 14 24.42 -17.81 19.68
CA ILE A 14 23.88 -16.89 18.68
C ILE A 14 22.39 -17.23 18.58
N LEU A 15 21.54 -16.46 19.26
CA LEU A 15 20.11 -16.44 19.04
C LEU A 15 19.89 -15.84 17.66
N ASN A 16 19.85 -16.69 16.63
CA ASN A 16 19.29 -16.34 15.34
C ASN A 16 17.80 -16.11 15.57
N CYS A 17 17.40 -14.85 15.75
CA CYS A 17 16.01 -14.45 15.59
C CYS A 17 15.69 -14.56 14.09
N GLU A 18 15.35 -15.74 13.62
CA GLU A 18 14.57 -15.88 12.40
C GLU A 18 13.23 -15.18 12.66
N ASN A 19 13.06 -14.03 12.07
CA ASN A 19 11.76 -13.39 11.92
C ASN A 19 10.91 -14.26 10.96
N LYS A 20 10.44 -15.40 11.44
CA LYS A 20 9.36 -16.12 10.78
C LYS A 20 8.17 -15.17 10.75
N LYS A 21 7.83 -14.64 9.57
CA LYS A 21 6.57 -13.95 9.33
C LYS A 21 5.46 -14.89 9.79
N ARG A 22 4.92 -14.62 11.00
CA ARG A 22 3.80 -15.39 11.53
C ARG A 22 2.59 -14.99 10.69
N TYR A 23 1.90 -15.97 10.10
CA TYR A 23 0.49 -15.83 9.78
C TYR A 23 -0.22 -15.47 11.08
N ASP A 24 -0.49 -14.18 11.23
CA ASP A 24 -1.09 -13.69 12.45
C ASP A 24 -2.57 -14.10 12.44
N ASN A 25 -3.00 -14.82 13.48
CA ASN A 25 -4.41 -15.14 13.70
C ASN A 25 -5.28 -13.86 13.79
N ASN A 26 -4.65 -12.69 14.00
CA ASN A 26 -5.26 -11.37 14.08
C ASN A 26 -5.27 -10.61 12.74
N ALA A 27 -4.83 -11.22 11.62
CA ALA A 27 -4.85 -10.55 10.32
C ALA A 27 -6.27 -10.10 9.94
N THR A 28 -6.40 -8.87 9.47
CA THR A 28 -7.67 -8.31 9.00
C THR A 28 -8.18 -9.07 7.76
N PRO A 29 -9.49 -8.97 7.43
CA PRO A 29 -10.02 -9.54 6.18
C PRO A 29 -9.22 -9.10 4.95
N PHE A 30 -8.90 -7.81 4.83
CA PHE A 30 -8.09 -7.26 3.75
C PHE A 30 -6.70 -7.91 3.66
N GLN A 31 -6.00 -8.06 4.78
CA GLN A 31 -4.67 -8.67 4.80
C GLN A 31 -4.72 -10.15 4.37
N LYS A 32 -5.76 -10.88 4.76
CA LYS A 32 -5.98 -12.28 4.36
C LYS A 32 -6.24 -12.38 2.86
N GLU A 33 -7.17 -11.58 2.34
CA GLU A 33 -7.51 -11.53 0.92
C GLU A 33 -6.29 -11.18 0.06
N MET A 34 -5.53 -10.15 0.43
CA MET A 34 -4.30 -9.78 -0.26
C MET A 34 -3.27 -10.92 -0.28
N ASN A 35 -3.08 -11.61 0.85
CA ASN A 35 -2.15 -12.73 0.90
C ASN A 35 -2.62 -13.92 0.05
N GLU A 36 -3.92 -14.22 0.01
CA GLU A 36 -4.50 -15.25 -0.84
C GLU A 36 -4.32 -14.92 -2.32
N PHE A 37 -4.64 -13.68 -2.72
CA PHE A 37 -4.42 -13.19 -4.09
C PHE A 37 -2.96 -13.29 -4.52
N PHE A 38 -2.02 -12.90 -3.66
CA PHE A 38 -0.59 -12.97 -3.97
C PHE A 38 -0.02 -14.38 -4.02
N LYS A 39 -0.65 -15.36 -3.36
CA LYS A 39 -0.27 -16.78 -3.40
C LYS A 39 -0.78 -17.51 -4.61
N ASP A 40 -1.88 -17.07 -5.19
CA ASP A 40 -2.49 -17.72 -6.35
C ASP A 40 -1.61 -17.52 -7.59
N ALA A 41 -0.92 -18.57 -8.01
CA ALA A 41 0.00 -18.54 -9.14
C ALA A 41 -0.66 -18.13 -10.47
N SER A 42 -1.99 -18.24 -10.59
CA SER A 42 -2.72 -17.88 -11.81
C SER A 42 -2.91 -16.38 -11.99
N ILE A 43 -2.92 -15.61 -10.89
CA ILE A 43 -3.22 -14.17 -10.88
C ILE A 43 -2.18 -13.32 -10.15
N SER A 44 -1.24 -13.95 -9.42
CA SER A 44 -0.23 -13.27 -8.61
C SER A 44 0.57 -12.24 -9.42
N PRO A 45 0.79 -11.02 -8.87
CA PRO A 45 1.67 -10.04 -9.49
C PRO A 45 3.15 -10.33 -9.26
N LEU A 46 3.50 -11.30 -8.41
CA LEU A 46 4.89 -11.66 -8.10
C LEU A 46 5.61 -12.21 -9.33
N LYS A 47 6.94 -12.05 -9.34
CA LYS A 47 7.78 -12.83 -10.25
C LYS A 47 7.77 -14.30 -9.80
N GLU A 48 7.94 -15.20 -10.73
CA GLU A 48 7.93 -16.65 -10.44
C GLU A 48 8.93 -17.04 -9.35
N LYS A 49 10.12 -16.44 -9.35
CA LYS A 49 11.15 -16.67 -8.33
C LYS A 49 10.70 -16.24 -6.93
N ASP A 50 9.98 -15.11 -6.83
CA ASP A 50 9.52 -14.54 -5.57
C ASP A 50 8.28 -15.29 -5.07
N LEU A 51 7.42 -15.76 -5.99
CA LEU A 51 6.22 -16.55 -5.67
C LEU A 51 6.59 -17.91 -5.02
N LYS A 52 7.66 -18.57 -5.49
CA LYS A 52 8.12 -19.86 -4.92
C LYS A 52 8.45 -19.79 -3.43
N ASN A 53 8.92 -18.63 -2.97
CA ASN A 53 9.34 -18.40 -1.59
C ASN A 53 8.40 -17.42 -0.85
N PHE A 54 7.21 -17.18 -1.40
CA PHE A 54 6.29 -16.22 -0.83
C PHE A 54 5.61 -16.77 0.42
N GLU A 55 5.92 -16.19 1.57
CA GLU A 55 5.32 -16.55 2.86
C GLU A 55 4.19 -15.59 3.28
N GLY A 56 4.09 -14.41 2.65
CA GLY A 56 3.08 -13.39 2.91
C GLY A 56 3.63 -12.00 2.69
N LEU A 57 2.74 -11.03 2.62
CA LEU A 57 3.04 -9.60 2.58
C LEU A 57 3.28 -9.09 4.00
N ASP A 58 4.17 -8.09 4.13
CA ASP A 58 4.34 -7.38 5.38
C ASP A 58 3.35 -6.23 5.47
N PHE A 59 2.68 -6.13 6.61
CA PHE A 59 1.76 -5.05 6.93
C PHE A 59 2.22 -4.32 8.21
N PHE A 60 1.82 -3.07 8.34
CA PHE A 60 1.77 -2.43 9.65
C PHE A 60 0.68 -3.10 10.48
N ASP A 61 0.80 -3.04 11.80
CA ASP A 61 -0.26 -3.49 12.71
C ASP A 61 -1.52 -2.68 12.45
N PHE A 62 -2.68 -3.33 12.54
CA PHE A 62 -3.96 -2.62 12.37
C PHE A 62 -4.12 -1.57 13.47
N ASP A 63 -4.43 -0.34 13.05
CA ASP A 63 -4.72 0.76 13.95
C ASP A 63 -5.94 1.54 13.46
N SER A 64 -7.01 1.51 14.25
CA SER A 64 -8.26 2.19 13.95
C SER A 64 -8.15 3.71 13.89
N SER A 65 -7.08 4.31 14.46
CA SER A 65 -6.83 5.75 14.36
C SER A 65 -6.53 6.20 12.93
N TYR A 66 -6.17 5.28 12.04
CA TYR A 66 -6.00 5.51 10.61
C TYR A 66 -7.27 5.27 9.78
N VAL A 67 -8.42 5.07 10.41
CA VAL A 67 -9.72 5.01 9.75
C VAL A 67 -10.41 6.35 9.94
N VAL A 68 -10.55 7.13 8.86
CA VAL A 68 -11.05 8.50 8.95
C VAL A 68 -12.27 8.73 8.05
N LYS A 69 -13.21 9.55 8.54
CA LYS A 69 -14.32 10.05 7.71
C LYS A 69 -13.84 11.29 6.94
N ALA A 70 -13.80 11.19 5.62
CA ALA A 70 -13.39 12.27 4.72
C ALA A 70 -14.61 12.89 4.03
N LYS A 71 -14.62 14.23 3.92
CA LYS A 71 -15.60 14.95 3.11
C LYS A 71 -15.11 15.01 1.66
N LEU A 72 -15.94 14.55 0.73
CA LEU A 72 -15.71 14.66 -0.70
C LEU A 72 -16.33 15.96 -1.24
N ILE A 73 -15.51 16.76 -1.94
CA ILE A 73 -15.95 17.91 -2.71
C ILE A 73 -15.69 17.59 -4.18
N ARG A 74 -16.77 17.43 -4.96
CA ARG A 74 -16.69 17.12 -6.39
C ARG A 74 -16.11 18.29 -7.18
N THR A 75 -15.32 17.98 -8.21
CA THR A 75 -14.72 18.95 -9.14
C THR A 75 -15.13 18.62 -10.58
N PRO A 76 -16.43 18.74 -10.96
CA PRO A 76 -16.95 18.28 -12.23
C PRO A 76 -16.39 18.99 -13.46
N ASP A 77 -15.86 20.21 -13.28
CA ASP A 77 -15.33 21.05 -14.36
C ASP A 77 -13.83 20.81 -14.63
N GLU A 78 -13.20 19.88 -13.89
CA GLU A 78 -11.80 19.52 -14.11
C GLU A 78 -11.59 18.84 -15.46
N LYS A 79 -10.50 19.21 -16.12
CA LYS A 79 -10.12 18.62 -17.40
C LYS A 79 -9.43 17.29 -17.21
N SER A 80 -9.66 16.35 -18.12
CA SER A 80 -8.86 15.13 -18.16
C SER A 80 -7.39 15.43 -18.47
N PHE A 81 -6.52 14.54 -18.01
CA PHE A 81 -5.09 14.63 -18.23
C PHE A 81 -4.48 13.24 -18.39
N LYS A 82 -3.30 13.17 -18.98
CA LYS A 82 -2.53 11.93 -19.11
C LYS A 82 -1.69 11.71 -17.85
N MET A 83 -2.08 10.73 -17.03
CA MET A 83 -1.35 10.38 -15.80
C MET A 83 -0.07 9.63 -16.16
N LYS A 84 1.07 10.11 -15.64
CA LYS A 84 2.35 9.41 -15.82
C LYS A 84 2.32 8.05 -15.13
N THR A 85 3.00 7.07 -15.72
CA THR A 85 3.17 5.75 -15.14
C THR A 85 4.65 5.38 -15.04
N THR A 86 4.93 4.22 -14.45
CA THR A 86 6.28 3.65 -14.38
C THR A 86 6.81 3.14 -15.73
N THR A 87 6.01 3.27 -16.80
CA THR A 87 6.36 2.95 -18.19
C THR A 87 5.96 4.12 -19.11
N ASP A 88 6.01 3.92 -20.43
CA ASP A 88 5.57 4.94 -21.41
C ASP A 88 4.05 5.05 -21.55
N ARG A 89 3.27 4.18 -20.85
CA ARG A 89 1.80 4.23 -20.88
C ARG A 89 1.32 5.50 -20.17
N LEU A 90 0.40 6.22 -20.80
CA LEU A 90 -0.18 7.48 -20.31
C LEU A 90 -1.72 7.37 -20.29
N PRO A 91 -2.31 6.66 -19.31
CA PRO A 91 -3.76 6.52 -19.19
C PRO A 91 -4.43 7.85 -18.92
N GLU A 92 -5.67 7.99 -19.37
CA GLU A 92 -6.44 9.20 -19.17
C GLU A 92 -7.18 9.19 -17.85
N TYR A 93 -6.95 10.21 -17.04
CA TYR A 93 -7.59 10.42 -15.75
C TYR A 93 -8.24 11.78 -15.68
N VAL A 94 -9.21 11.89 -14.79
CA VAL A 94 -9.76 13.18 -14.35
C VAL A 94 -9.73 13.23 -12.83
N LYS A 95 -9.44 14.40 -12.28
CA LYS A 95 -9.66 14.64 -10.85
C LYS A 95 -11.16 14.61 -10.59
N TYR A 96 -11.61 13.64 -9.79
CA TYR A 96 -13.01 13.46 -9.45
C TYR A 96 -13.46 14.43 -8.35
N GLY A 97 -12.54 14.76 -7.45
CA GLY A 97 -12.79 15.66 -6.34
C GLY A 97 -11.63 15.76 -5.37
N ASP A 98 -11.83 16.57 -4.34
CA ASP A 98 -10.96 16.70 -3.17
C ASP A 98 -11.58 15.96 -2.00
N VAL A 99 -10.80 15.15 -1.28
CA VAL A 99 -11.20 14.49 -0.04
C VAL A 99 -10.47 15.13 1.13
N SER A 100 -11.21 15.75 2.04
CA SER A 100 -10.68 16.45 3.22
C SER A 100 -11.04 15.69 4.48
N PHE A 101 -10.07 15.50 5.38
CA PHE A 101 -10.22 14.73 6.61
C PHE A 101 -9.33 15.29 7.72
N GLU A 102 -9.62 14.89 8.95
CA GLU A 102 -8.76 15.11 10.11
C GLU A 102 -8.06 13.81 10.49
N LEU A 103 -6.76 13.89 10.76
CA LEU A 103 -5.96 12.80 11.27
C LEU A 103 -4.99 13.35 12.32
N PHE A 104 -5.00 12.77 13.53
CA PHE A 104 -4.20 13.20 14.68
C PHE A 104 -4.34 14.71 14.98
N GLY A 105 -5.57 15.24 14.89
CA GLY A 105 -5.90 16.63 15.19
C GLY A 105 -5.41 17.66 14.16
N LYS A 106 -4.98 17.19 12.98
CA LYS A 106 -4.62 18.06 11.84
C LYS A 106 -5.50 17.77 10.64
N SER A 107 -5.82 18.80 9.88
CA SER A 107 -6.59 18.70 8.65
C SER A 107 -5.68 18.42 7.45
N TYR A 108 -6.09 17.50 6.60
CA TYR A 108 -5.42 17.11 5.35
C TYR A 108 -6.41 17.08 4.20
N SER A 109 -5.89 17.15 2.99
CA SER A 109 -6.66 16.98 1.77
C SER A 109 -5.86 16.20 0.74
N LEU A 110 -6.53 15.30 0.01
CA LEU A 110 -6.00 14.54 -1.12
C LEU A 110 -6.93 14.67 -2.32
N ASN A 111 -6.39 14.58 -3.53
CA ASN A 111 -7.18 14.47 -4.75
C ASN A 111 -7.55 13.01 -4.97
N ILE A 112 -8.81 12.74 -5.30
CA ILE A 112 -9.27 11.43 -5.75
C ILE A 112 -9.54 11.49 -7.25
N TYR A 113 -9.18 10.43 -7.96
CA TYR A 113 -9.17 10.40 -9.42
C TYR A 113 -10.11 9.34 -9.98
N ARG A 114 -10.55 9.54 -11.24
CA ARG A 114 -11.28 8.58 -12.03
C ARG A 114 -10.49 8.25 -13.28
N ASN A 115 -10.32 6.95 -13.56
CA ASN A 115 -9.63 6.49 -14.77
C ASN A 115 -10.63 6.36 -15.91
N LEU A 116 -10.49 7.22 -16.94
CA LEU A 116 -11.42 7.27 -18.06
C LEU A 116 -11.24 6.12 -19.06
N ASP A 117 -10.08 5.45 -19.05
CA ASP A 117 -9.82 4.30 -19.93
C ASP A 117 -10.57 3.02 -19.49
N ILE A 118 -11.03 2.97 -18.23
CA ILE A 118 -11.68 1.77 -17.66
C ILE A 118 -13.10 2.02 -17.16
N VAL A 119 -13.53 3.27 -17.00
CA VAL A 119 -14.83 3.62 -16.42
C VAL A 119 -16.04 2.99 -17.13
N ASN A 120 -15.90 2.59 -18.40
CA ASN A 120 -16.95 1.93 -19.18
C ASN A 120 -16.82 0.40 -19.19
N LYS A 121 -15.90 -0.17 -18.41
CA LYS A 121 -15.75 -1.62 -18.27
C LYS A 121 -16.63 -2.11 -17.13
N GLU A 122 -17.23 -3.28 -17.32
CA GLU A 122 -18.02 -3.93 -16.27
C GLU A 122 -17.25 -4.03 -14.95
N GLY A 123 -17.87 -3.55 -13.86
CA GLY A 123 -17.29 -3.51 -12.52
C GLY A 123 -16.37 -2.32 -12.22
N TYR A 124 -16.20 -1.38 -13.14
CA TYR A 124 -15.38 -0.17 -12.94
C TYR A 124 -16.16 1.14 -13.11
N GLU A 125 -17.48 1.06 -13.26
CA GLU A 125 -18.36 2.22 -13.52
C GLU A 125 -18.28 3.25 -12.40
N ASP A 126 -18.15 2.79 -11.16
CA ASP A 126 -18.07 3.61 -9.96
C ASP A 126 -16.67 3.67 -9.34
N TYR A 127 -15.67 3.06 -10.00
CA TYR A 127 -14.30 3.00 -9.49
C TYR A 127 -13.64 4.38 -9.36
N LEU A 128 -13.08 4.64 -8.18
CA LEU A 128 -12.28 5.82 -7.84
C LEU A 128 -10.91 5.37 -7.28
N PHE A 129 -9.90 6.16 -7.58
CA PHE A 129 -8.50 5.89 -7.27
C PHE A 129 -7.91 6.99 -6.39
N LEU A 130 -7.42 6.63 -5.21
CA LEU A 130 -6.75 7.52 -4.26
C LEU A 130 -5.29 7.10 -4.09
N PRO A 131 -4.37 7.60 -4.93
CA PRO A 131 -2.95 7.43 -4.71
C PRO A 131 -2.44 8.46 -3.71
N PHE A 132 -1.48 8.10 -2.84
CA PHE A 132 -0.86 9.03 -1.91
C PHE A 132 0.60 8.72 -1.63
N LEU A 133 1.34 9.77 -1.27
CA LEU A 133 2.68 9.72 -0.70
C LEU A 133 2.60 10.11 0.78
N ASP A 134 3.51 9.59 1.60
CA ASP A 134 3.66 9.92 3.02
C ASP A 134 5.11 9.76 3.48
N ASP A 135 5.42 10.15 4.72
CA ASP A 135 6.79 10.14 5.24
C ASP A 135 7.37 8.74 5.50
N THR A 136 6.58 7.67 5.39
CA THR A 136 7.10 6.29 5.44
C THR A 136 7.72 5.82 4.12
N ASN A 137 7.45 6.55 3.01
CA ASN A 137 7.86 6.12 1.67
C ASN A 137 9.38 6.06 1.51
N GLY A 138 9.88 4.91 1.05
CA GLY A 138 11.30 4.67 0.87
C GLY A 138 12.05 4.28 2.15
N VAL A 139 11.36 4.25 3.30
CA VAL A 139 11.88 3.80 4.60
C VAL A 139 11.15 2.53 5.04
N GLU A 140 9.88 2.62 5.40
CA GLU A 140 9.07 1.49 5.88
C GLU A 140 8.05 1.02 4.83
N SER A 141 7.65 1.89 3.89
CA SER A 141 6.76 1.58 2.77
C SER A 141 7.41 1.84 1.42
N TYR A 142 6.74 1.43 0.33
CA TYR A 142 7.27 1.60 -1.02
C TYR A 142 7.51 3.08 -1.37
N GLY A 143 8.70 3.39 -1.91
CA GLY A 143 9.12 4.76 -2.21
C GLY A 143 8.29 5.51 -3.27
N GLY A 144 7.50 4.79 -4.07
CA GLY A 144 6.61 5.38 -5.08
C GLY A 144 5.20 5.70 -4.58
N GLY A 145 4.92 5.53 -3.28
CA GLY A 145 3.61 5.74 -2.68
C GLY A 145 2.72 4.49 -2.70
N ARG A 146 1.53 4.65 -2.15
CA ARG A 146 0.52 3.58 -1.99
C ARG A 146 -0.81 4.05 -2.53
N TYR A 147 -1.74 3.10 -2.70
CA TYR A 147 -3.05 3.33 -3.29
C TYR A 147 -4.15 2.83 -2.38
N ILE A 148 -5.30 3.46 -2.45
CA ILE A 148 -6.57 2.99 -1.89
C ILE A 148 -7.62 3.14 -2.98
N ASP A 149 -8.43 2.11 -3.17
CA ASP A 149 -9.52 2.10 -4.13
C ASP A 149 -10.86 2.36 -3.44
N PHE A 150 -11.78 2.99 -4.17
CA PHE A 150 -13.13 3.30 -3.70
C PHE A 150 -14.13 3.11 -4.83
N ASP A 151 -15.38 2.94 -4.44
CA ASP A 151 -16.53 3.21 -5.29
C ASP A 151 -17.07 4.62 -5.07
N VAL A 152 -17.74 5.18 -6.08
CA VAL A 152 -18.44 6.47 -5.95
C VAL A 152 -19.40 6.42 -4.77
N PRO A 153 -19.23 7.27 -3.75
CA PRO A 153 -20.08 7.23 -2.58
C PRO A 153 -21.49 7.76 -2.90
N ILE A 154 -22.48 7.25 -2.15
CA ILE A 154 -23.89 7.68 -2.28
C ILE A 154 -24.06 9.13 -1.81
N ASP A 155 -23.25 9.54 -0.83
CA ASP A 155 -23.25 10.90 -0.27
C ASP A 155 -21.88 11.58 -0.48
N ASN A 156 -21.69 12.75 0.11
CA ASN A 156 -20.43 13.49 0.00
C ASN A 156 -19.39 13.08 1.06
N TYR A 157 -19.38 11.81 1.49
CA TYR A 157 -18.41 11.31 2.47
C TYR A 157 -17.84 9.97 2.04
N LEU A 158 -16.56 9.78 2.37
CA LEU A 158 -15.82 8.53 2.22
C LEU A 158 -15.29 8.11 3.59
N ILE A 159 -15.17 6.82 3.81
CA ILE A 159 -14.35 6.30 4.90
C ILE A 159 -13.00 5.90 4.31
N ILE A 160 -11.96 6.68 4.60
CA ILE A 160 -10.60 6.35 4.19
C ILE A 160 -10.02 5.46 5.30
N ASP A 161 -9.81 4.18 4.97
CA ASP A 161 -9.11 3.25 5.84
C ASP A 161 -7.69 3.04 5.30
N PHE A 162 -6.72 3.75 5.87
CA PHE A 162 -5.31 3.61 5.47
C PHE A 162 -4.75 2.22 5.77
N ASN A 163 -5.41 1.41 6.62
CA ASN A 163 -5.01 0.02 6.85
C ASN A 163 -5.23 -0.87 5.61
N THR A 164 -6.01 -0.39 4.63
CA THR A 164 -6.21 -1.05 3.33
C THR A 164 -5.29 -0.51 2.23
N ALA A 165 -4.37 0.41 2.56
CA ALA A 165 -3.42 0.94 1.57
C ALA A 165 -2.49 -0.16 1.05
N TYR A 166 -2.35 -0.23 -0.28
CA TYR A 166 -1.57 -1.26 -0.96
C TYR A 166 -0.49 -0.69 -1.89
N ASN A 167 0.54 -1.49 -2.17
CA ASN A 167 1.59 -1.11 -3.11
C ASN A 167 1.17 -1.33 -4.56
N PRO A 168 1.57 -0.45 -5.50
CA PRO A 168 1.41 -0.70 -6.93
C PRO A 168 2.11 -1.98 -7.36
N TYR A 169 1.55 -2.72 -8.32
CA TYR A 169 2.07 -4.01 -8.77
C TYR A 169 3.48 -3.94 -9.36
N CYS A 170 3.91 -2.79 -9.89
CA CYS A 170 5.28 -2.60 -10.37
C CYS A 170 6.33 -2.71 -9.26
N THR A 171 5.93 -2.58 -7.99
CA THR A 171 6.79 -2.87 -6.82
C THR A 171 7.28 -4.32 -6.84
N TYR A 172 6.42 -5.24 -7.25
CA TYR A 172 6.67 -6.68 -7.25
C TYR A 172 7.24 -7.16 -8.59
N ASN A 173 6.78 -6.55 -9.69
CA ASN A 173 7.19 -6.97 -11.02
C ASN A 173 7.14 -5.79 -12.00
N GLU A 174 8.27 -5.45 -12.59
CA GLU A 174 8.45 -4.35 -13.53
C GLU A 174 7.63 -4.47 -14.83
N LYS A 175 7.03 -5.63 -15.11
CA LYS A 175 6.11 -5.77 -16.25
C LYS A 175 4.84 -4.90 -16.11
N TYR A 176 4.49 -4.51 -14.88
CA TYR A 176 3.31 -3.71 -14.63
C TYR A 176 3.56 -2.22 -14.79
N SER A 177 2.63 -1.56 -15.44
CA SER A 177 2.61 -0.11 -15.63
C SER A 177 1.69 0.53 -14.61
N CYS A 178 2.27 1.18 -13.60
CA CYS A 178 1.52 1.73 -12.46
C CYS A 178 1.52 3.26 -12.49
N PRO A 179 0.41 3.92 -12.17
CA PRO A 179 0.36 5.37 -12.02
C PRO A 179 1.41 5.90 -11.04
N ILE A 180 2.08 6.99 -11.40
CA ILE A 180 2.96 7.71 -10.47
C ILE A 180 2.09 8.63 -9.64
N VAL A 181 2.21 8.55 -8.31
CA VAL A 181 1.44 9.42 -7.40
C VAL A 181 1.74 10.89 -7.69
N PRO A 182 0.72 11.71 -7.98
CA PRO A 182 0.88 13.15 -8.12
C PRO A 182 1.41 13.78 -6.84
N ARG A 183 2.32 14.76 -6.96
CA ARG A 183 3.00 15.37 -5.80
C ARG A 183 2.05 16.10 -4.85
N GLU A 184 0.93 16.60 -5.35
CA GLU A 184 -0.14 17.22 -4.57
C GLU A 184 -0.84 16.23 -3.62
N ASN A 185 -0.69 14.93 -3.84
CA ASN A 185 -1.20 13.88 -2.97
C ASN A 185 -0.15 13.40 -1.94
N TYR A 186 0.64 14.33 -1.42
CA TYR A 186 1.59 14.06 -0.36
C TYR A 186 1.03 14.47 1.01
N LEU A 187 1.10 13.54 1.96
CA LEU A 187 0.77 13.73 3.36
C LEU A 187 2.07 13.91 4.17
N PRO A 188 2.32 15.08 4.77
CA PRO A 188 3.54 15.33 5.55
C PRO A 188 3.43 14.72 6.96
N LEU A 189 3.30 13.41 7.03
CA LEU A 189 3.31 12.58 8.24
C LEU A 189 3.54 11.12 7.87
N GLU A 190 3.93 10.31 8.85
CA GLU A 190 4.07 8.87 8.68
C GLU A 190 2.70 8.18 8.77
N ILE A 191 2.25 7.54 7.70
CA ILE A 191 1.06 6.67 7.71
C ILE A 191 1.52 5.23 7.98
N LYS A 192 1.63 4.87 9.26
CA LYS A 192 2.02 3.52 9.70
C LYS A 192 0.82 2.57 9.72
N ALA A 193 0.15 2.46 8.58
CA ALA A 193 -0.99 1.60 8.32
C ALA A 193 -0.90 1.01 6.90
N GLY A 194 -1.56 -0.11 6.65
CA GLY A 194 -1.55 -0.80 5.36
C GLY A 194 -0.28 -1.60 5.09
N ILE A 195 0.09 -1.74 3.82
CA ILE A 195 1.20 -2.60 3.40
C ILE A 195 2.56 -1.90 3.55
N LYS A 196 3.58 -2.65 4.00
CA LYS A 196 4.98 -2.22 4.05
C LYS A 196 5.69 -2.41 2.71
N ALA A 197 6.95 -1.95 2.65
CA ALA A 197 7.79 -2.19 1.49
C ALA A 197 8.02 -3.69 1.25
N PHE A 198 7.97 -4.11 -0.01
CA PHE A 198 8.26 -5.47 -0.39
C PHE A 198 9.79 -5.68 -0.44
N ALA A 199 10.30 -6.55 0.43
CA ALA A 199 11.69 -6.98 0.37
C ALA A 199 11.85 -7.96 -0.81
N LYS A 200 12.61 -7.57 -1.83
CA LYS A 200 13.00 -8.49 -2.93
C LYS A 200 14.08 -9.42 -2.42
N ASN A 201 13.82 -10.72 -2.45
CA ASN A 201 14.81 -11.76 -2.18
C ASN A 201 15.73 -11.98 -3.38
#